data_1a443703bae074e81bcd33eacab9ff5c
#
_entry.id   1a443703bae074e81bcd33eacab9ff5c
#
_cell.length_a   1.000
_cell.length_b   1.000
_cell.length_c   1.000
_cell.angle_alpha   90.00
_cell.angle_beta   90.00
_cell.angle_gamma   90.00
#
_symmetry.space_group_name_H-M   'P 1'
#
loop_
_entity.id
_entity.type
_entity.pdbx_description
1 polymer ?
#
loop_
_entity_poly.entity_id
_entity_poly.type
_entity_poly.pdbx_seq_one_letter_code
_entity_poly.pdbx_strand_id
1 'polypeptide(L)'
;MNGYFAIQLDKASCNVVKKNATMPVMVSDHITLAYKPVKKVYDKYLKIVGKKVGAYIKGYRSNKNIDALWIDDMYLMNNKKVKRHDKGAAHITLSHKKGYKQGDANSMFIKPDIKIKKFGYVEGKVKYFSYEWDKKR
;
A
#
# COMPACT_ATOMS: atom_id res chain seq x y z
N MET A 1 5.68 5.29 17.72
CA MET A 1 6.83 5.64 16.89
C MET A 1 6.40 6.48 15.72
N ASN A 2 7.18 7.49 15.39
CA ASN A 2 6.79 8.52 14.41
C ASN A 2 7.15 8.11 12.97
N GLY A 3 6.39 7.19 12.44
CA GLY A 3 6.59 6.73 11.07
C GLY A 3 5.67 5.58 10.73
N TYR A 4 5.97 4.91 9.63
CA TYR A 4 5.17 3.76 9.19
C TYR A 4 6.02 2.76 8.41
N PHE A 5 5.62 1.50 8.47
CA PHE A 5 6.15 0.46 7.62
C PHE A 5 5.29 0.34 6.37
N ALA A 6 5.94 0.21 5.25
CA ALA A 6 5.27 0.00 3.98
C ALA A 6 6.12 -0.84 3.05
N ILE A 7 5.47 -1.50 2.10
CA ILE A 7 6.15 -2.10 0.97
C ILE A 7 6.31 -1.01 -0.07
N GLN A 8 7.56 -0.60 -0.33
CA GLN A 8 7.86 0.31 -1.42
C GLN A 8 7.97 -0.52 -2.70
N LEU A 9 7.06 -0.28 -3.64
CA LEU A 9 7.04 -1.00 -4.91
C LEU A 9 8.29 -0.71 -5.72
N ASP A 10 8.80 -1.73 -6.42
CA ASP A 10 9.88 -1.53 -7.36
C ASP A 10 9.40 -0.71 -8.57
N LYS A 11 10.35 -0.22 -9.36
CA LYS A 11 10.06 0.66 -10.50
C LYS A 11 9.12 0.01 -11.52
N ALA A 12 9.34 -1.24 -11.82
CA ALA A 12 8.50 -1.97 -12.78
C ALA A 12 7.07 -2.10 -12.28
N SER A 13 6.88 -2.43 -11.00
CA SER A 13 5.56 -2.52 -10.38
C SER A 13 4.87 -1.16 -10.32
N CYS A 14 5.59 -0.09 -9.95
CA CYS A 14 5.05 1.27 -9.98
C CYS A 14 4.54 1.64 -11.37
N ASN A 15 5.30 1.33 -12.41
CA ASN A 15 4.93 1.64 -13.79
C ASN A 15 3.67 0.90 -14.23
N VAL A 16 3.52 -0.34 -13.79
CA VAL A 16 2.33 -1.14 -14.10
C VAL A 16 1.09 -0.56 -13.42
N VAL A 17 1.17 -0.25 -12.13
CA VAL A 17 0.00 0.23 -11.37
C VAL A 17 -0.39 1.66 -11.74
N LYS A 18 0.57 2.53 -12.09
CA LYS A 18 0.30 3.91 -12.51
C LYS A 18 -0.65 4.01 -13.69
N LYS A 19 -0.66 3.02 -14.57
CA LYS A 19 -1.55 2.98 -15.74
C LYS A 19 -3.03 2.96 -15.35
N ASN A 20 -3.34 2.59 -14.12
CA ASN A 20 -4.71 2.54 -13.62
C ASN A 20 -5.13 3.80 -12.88
N ALA A 21 -4.21 4.72 -12.61
CA ALA A 21 -4.49 5.97 -11.91
C ALA A 21 -5.26 6.94 -12.82
N THR A 22 -6.28 7.60 -12.29
CA THR A 22 -7.18 8.45 -13.08
C THR A 22 -7.22 9.90 -12.62
N MET A 23 -6.52 10.25 -11.54
CA MET A 23 -6.61 11.56 -10.90
C MET A 23 -5.28 12.32 -10.90
N PRO A 24 -5.31 13.68 -10.68
CA PRO A 24 -4.12 14.52 -10.88
C PRO A 24 -2.94 14.24 -9.94
N VAL A 25 -3.21 13.92 -8.68
CA VAL A 25 -2.14 13.70 -7.71
C VAL A 25 -1.78 12.22 -7.70
N MET A 26 -0.63 11.88 -8.30
CA MET A 26 -0.17 10.50 -8.43
C MET A 26 0.52 10.04 -7.14
N VAL A 27 0.17 8.84 -6.69
CA VAL A 27 0.83 8.14 -5.58
C VAL A 27 1.47 6.86 -6.11
N SER A 28 0.73 5.76 -6.21
CA SER A 28 1.09 4.51 -6.91
C SER A 28 2.44 3.90 -6.54
N ASP A 29 2.91 4.04 -5.31
CA ASP A 29 4.27 3.67 -4.95
C ASP A 29 4.42 2.75 -3.73
N HIS A 30 3.36 2.51 -2.95
CA HIS A 30 3.52 1.72 -1.73
C HIS A 30 2.23 1.04 -1.25
N ILE A 31 2.43 0.01 -0.40
CA ILE A 31 1.38 -0.66 0.36
C ILE A 31 1.69 -0.46 1.84
N THR A 32 0.85 0.26 2.57
CA THR A 32 1.06 0.50 4.01
C THR A 32 0.82 -0.78 4.81
N LEU A 33 1.74 -1.12 5.70
CA LEU A 33 1.65 -2.28 6.59
C LEU A 33 1.27 -1.89 8.03
N ALA A 34 1.90 -0.86 8.58
CA ALA A 34 1.66 -0.40 9.94
C ALA A 34 1.97 1.08 10.06
N TYR A 35 0.95 1.87 10.38
CA TYR A 35 1.06 3.32 10.54
C TYR A 35 1.20 3.68 12.02
N LYS A 36 2.19 4.49 12.37
CA LYS A 36 2.51 4.88 13.75
C LYS A 36 2.51 3.68 14.70
N PRO A 37 3.31 2.64 14.45
CA PRO A 37 3.25 1.42 15.24
C PRO A 37 3.71 1.66 16.68
N VAL A 38 3.06 0.99 17.62
CA VAL A 38 3.59 0.86 18.99
C VAL A 38 4.84 -0.02 18.96
N LYS A 39 5.68 0.05 20.02
CA LYS A 39 6.98 -0.62 20.03
C LYS A 39 6.93 -2.11 19.66
N LYS A 40 5.97 -2.84 20.20
CA LYS A 40 5.80 -4.27 19.92
C LYS A 40 5.59 -4.56 18.43
N VAL A 41 4.77 -3.76 17.78
CA VAL A 41 4.49 -3.86 16.34
C VAL A 41 5.71 -3.40 15.54
N TYR A 42 6.34 -2.32 15.95
CA TYR A 42 7.58 -1.83 15.35
C TYR A 42 8.65 -2.91 15.32
N ASP A 43 8.92 -3.56 16.45
CA ASP A 43 9.93 -4.61 16.54
C ASP A 43 9.61 -5.80 15.62
N LYS A 44 8.33 -6.14 15.50
CA LYS A 44 7.86 -7.21 14.61
C LYS A 44 8.17 -6.93 13.13
N TYR A 45 7.82 -5.74 12.65
CA TYR A 45 8.03 -5.38 11.24
C TYR A 45 9.48 -5.03 10.93
N LEU A 46 10.24 -4.56 11.92
CA LEU A 46 11.66 -4.25 11.76
C LEU A 46 12.45 -5.48 11.26
N LYS A 47 12.04 -6.67 11.67
CA LYS A 47 12.69 -7.93 11.28
C LYS A 47 12.62 -8.22 9.78
N ILE A 48 11.66 -7.63 9.08
CA ILE A 48 11.46 -7.86 7.66
C ILE A 48 11.83 -6.66 6.79
N VAL A 49 12.34 -5.58 7.38
CA VAL A 49 12.81 -4.42 6.61
C VAL A 49 13.93 -4.85 5.66
N GLY A 50 13.84 -4.39 4.42
CA GLY A 50 14.77 -4.74 3.35
C GLY A 50 14.42 -6.03 2.60
N LYS A 51 13.50 -6.83 3.11
CA LYS A 51 13.08 -8.07 2.47
C LYS A 51 12.08 -7.81 1.35
N LYS A 52 12.20 -8.59 0.29
CA LYS A 52 11.31 -8.51 -0.88
C LYS A 52 9.97 -9.17 -0.56
N VAL A 53 8.89 -8.49 -0.93
CA VAL A 53 7.52 -8.97 -0.78
C VAL A 53 6.83 -8.94 -2.13
N GLY A 54 6.14 -10.02 -2.46
CA GLY A 54 5.23 -10.09 -3.60
C GLY A 54 3.80 -9.93 -3.13
N ALA A 55 2.97 -9.25 -3.91
CA ALA A 55 1.58 -9.01 -3.60
C ALA A 55 0.69 -9.25 -4.80
N TYR A 56 -0.44 -9.92 -4.56
CA TYR A 56 -1.46 -10.17 -5.57
C TYR A 56 -2.54 -9.11 -5.50
N ILE A 57 -2.86 -8.52 -6.65
CA ILE A 57 -3.87 -7.48 -6.77
C ILE A 57 -5.21 -8.16 -7.07
N LYS A 58 -6.21 -7.85 -6.27
CA LYS A 58 -7.52 -8.48 -6.31
C LYS A 58 -8.60 -7.61 -6.95
N GLY A 59 -8.46 -6.31 -6.91
CA GLY A 59 -9.46 -5.43 -7.49
C GLY A 59 -9.06 -3.96 -7.53
N TYR A 60 -9.89 -3.17 -8.20
CA TYR A 60 -9.76 -1.73 -8.33
C TYR A 60 -11.01 -1.07 -7.77
N ARG A 61 -10.85 0.04 -7.08
CA ARG A 61 -11.96 0.85 -6.63
C ARG A 61 -11.67 2.34 -6.79
N SER A 62 -12.70 3.06 -7.15
CA SER A 62 -12.64 4.51 -7.31
C SER A 62 -13.88 5.15 -6.73
N ASN A 63 -13.71 6.31 -6.13
CA ASN A 63 -14.80 7.23 -5.87
C ASN A 63 -14.50 8.55 -6.57
N LYS A 64 -15.27 9.63 -6.29
CA LYS A 64 -15.06 10.94 -6.91
C LYS A 64 -13.65 11.52 -6.68
N ASN A 65 -12.97 11.12 -5.62
CA ASN A 65 -11.84 11.85 -5.05
C ASN A 65 -10.55 11.07 -5.01
N ILE A 66 -10.62 9.73 -5.04
CA ILE A 66 -9.46 8.86 -4.87
C ILE A 66 -9.69 7.53 -5.59
N ASP A 67 -8.63 6.94 -6.11
CA ASP A 67 -8.65 5.58 -6.63
C ASP A 67 -7.53 4.73 -6.03
N ALA A 68 -7.77 3.44 -5.92
CA ALA A 68 -6.86 2.51 -5.28
C ALA A 68 -7.04 1.07 -5.81
N LEU A 69 -5.98 0.28 -5.66
CA LEU A 69 -6.00 -1.16 -5.92
C LEU A 69 -6.09 -1.92 -4.60
N TRP A 70 -6.97 -2.91 -4.55
CA TRP A 70 -7.12 -3.79 -3.41
C TRP A 70 -6.11 -4.94 -3.49
N ILE A 71 -5.35 -5.14 -2.42
CA ILE A 71 -4.37 -6.21 -2.30
C ILE A 71 -4.99 -7.40 -1.58
N ASP A 72 -4.84 -8.57 -2.15
CA ASP A 72 -5.31 -9.81 -1.55
C ASP A 72 -4.24 -10.37 -0.60
N ASP A 73 -3.35 -11.21 -1.09
CA ASP A 73 -2.30 -11.84 -0.29
C ASP A 73 -0.92 -11.26 -0.61
N MET A 74 -0.10 -11.15 0.44
CA MET A 74 1.28 -10.71 0.35
C MET A 74 2.19 -11.76 0.95
N TYR A 75 3.33 -12.04 0.29
CA TYR A 75 4.27 -13.07 0.71
C TYR A 75 5.72 -12.60 0.60
N LEU A 76 6.53 -12.93 1.61
CA LEU A 76 7.99 -12.90 1.48
C LEU A 76 8.44 -13.97 0.47
N MET A 77 9.66 -13.86 -0.04
CA MET A 77 10.18 -14.80 -1.02
C MET A 77 10.29 -16.25 -0.51
N ASN A 78 10.29 -16.45 0.81
CA ASN A 78 10.25 -17.79 1.43
C ASN A 78 8.81 -18.31 1.63
N ASN A 79 7.82 -17.71 0.98
CA ASN A 79 6.39 -18.02 1.08
C ASN A 79 5.75 -17.70 2.43
N LYS A 80 6.43 -16.98 3.30
CA LYS A 80 5.87 -16.55 4.56
C LYS A 80 4.92 -15.37 4.35
N LYS A 81 3.68 -15.50 4.82
CA LYS A 81 2.64 -14.49 4.62
C LYS A 81 2.93 -13.20 5.40
N VAL A 82 2.74 -12.07 4.74
CA VAL A 82 2.80 -10.74 5.36
C VAL A 82 1.39 -10.18 5.44
N LYS A 83 1.03 -9.61 6.58
CA LYS A 83 -0.29 -9.01 6.80
C LYS A 83 -0.15 -7.55 7.21
N ARG A 84 -1.11 -6.73 6.80
CA ARG A 84 -1.25 -5.38 7.32
C ARG A 84 -1.70 -5.44 8.78
N HIS A 85 -1.06 -4.66 9.64
CA HIS A 85 -1.41 -4.57 11.06
C HIS A 85 -2.61 -3.67 11.31
N ASP A 86 -2.66 -2.53 10.61
CA ASP A 86 -3.71 -1.53 10.81
C ASP A 86 -5.08 -2.03 10.36
N LYS A 87 -6.14 -1.42 10.89
CA LYS A 87 -7.50 -1.69 10.44
C LYS A 87 -7.66 -1.32 8.96
N GLY A 88 -8.41 -2.13 8.24
CA GLY A 88 -8.68 -1.93 6.83
C GLY A 88 -7.90 -2.89 5.94
N ALA A 89 -8.28 -2.94 4.69
CA ALA A 89 -7.65 -3.82 3.70
C ALA A 89 -6.33 -3.25 3.20
N ALA A 90 -5.35 -4.10 2.97
CA ALA A 90 -4.12 -3.70 2.31
C ALA A 90 -4.46 -3.19 0.90
N HIS A 91 -3.88 -2.06 0.51
CA HIS A 91 -4.17 -1.43 -0.77
C HIS A 91 -3.00 -0.57 -1.26
N ILE A 92 -3.01 -0.28 -2.55
CA ILE A 92 -2.15 0.72 -3.16
C ILE A 92 -3.03 1.92 -3.50
N THR A 93 -2.82 3.06 -2.86
CA THR A 93 -3.44 4.30 -3.30
C THR A 93 -2.81 4.70 -4.63
N LEU A 94 -3.60 4.81 -5.68
CA LEU A 94 -3.11 5.15 -7.03
C LEU A 94 -2.97 6.64 -7.22
N SER A 95 -4.05 7.37 -7.00
CA SER A 95 -4.10 8.81 -7.21
C SER A 95 -5.26 9.43 -6.43
N HIS A 96 -5.25 10.74 -6.30
CA HIS A 96 -6.34 11.47 -5.67
C HIS A 96 -6.46 12.88 -6.25
N LYS A 97 -7.58 13.53 -5.97
CA LYS A 97 -7.78 14.95 -6.28
C LYS A 97 -6.97 15.80 -5.31
N LYS A 98 -6.63 17.01 -5.77
CA LYS A 98 -5.98 18.01 -4.92
C LYS A 98 -6.82 18.29 -3.67
N GLY A 99 -6.18 18.29 -2.51
CA GLY A 99 -6.85 18.50 -1.22
C GLY A 99 -7.29 17.22 -0.49
N TYR A 100 -7.22 16.06 -1.13
CA TYR A 100 -7.51 14.77 -0.51
C TYR A 100 -6.22 14.07 -0.10
N LYS A 101 -6.31 13.16 0.87
CA LYS A 101 -5.17 12.44 1.44
C LYS A 101 -5.18 10.96 1.03
N GLN A 102 -3.98 10.37 0.95
CA GLN A 102 -3.84 8.93 0.68
C GLN A 102 -4.61 8.06 1.66
N GLY A 103 -4.66 8.46 2.95
CA GLY A 103 -5.38 7.72 3.98
C GLY A 103 -6.90 7.63 3.75
N ASP A 104 -7.46 8.47 2.91
CA ASP A 104 -8.89 8.42 2.57
C ASP A 104 -9.26 7.12 1.84
N ALA A 105 -8.28 6.44 1.23
CA ALA A 105 -8.48 5.14 0.61
C ALA A 105 -8.80 4.02 1.61
N ASN A 106 -8.45 4.18 2.88
CA ASN A 106 -8.68 3.15 3.91
C ASN A 106 -10.14 2.74 4.03
N SER A 107 -11.07 3.67 3.85
CA SER A 107 -12.50 3.40 3.96
C SER A 107 -13.12 2.75 2.73
N MET A 108 -12.41 2.72 1.61
CA MET A 108 -12.96 2.27 0.32
C MET A 108 -13.18 0.75 0.25
N PHE A 109 -12.45 -0.03 1.05
CA PHE A 109 -12.43 -1.48 0.98
C PHE A 109 -13.15 -2.16 2.15
N ILE A 110 -14.11 -1.45 2.76
CA ILE A 110 -14.90 -1.98 3.87
C ILE A 110 -15.99 -2.93 3.38
N LYS A 111 -16.48 -2.74 2.16
CA LYS A 111 -17.55 -3.56 1.58
C LYS A 111 -17.04 -4.44 0.44
N PRO A 112 -17.55 -5.69 0.31
CA PRO A 112 -17.01 -6.68 -0.63
C PRO A 112 -17.45 -6.53 -2.09
N ASP A 113 -18.20 -5.51 -2.46
CA ASP A 113 -18.78 -5.34 -3.80
C ASP A 113 -17.83 -4.69 -4.83
N ILE A 114 -16.56 -5.00 -4.72
CA ILE A 114 -15.53 -4.49 -5.61
C ILE A 114 -15.48 -5.31 -6.88
N LYS A 115 -15.58 -4.65 -8.03
CA LYS A 115 -15.35 -5.31 -9.31
C LYS A 115 -13.92 -5.84 -9.37
N ILE A 116 -13.80 -7.14 -9.49
CA ILE A 116 -12.50 -7.80 -9.62
C ILE A 116 -11.99 -7.55 -11.03
N LYS A 117 -10.92 -6.80 -11.16
CA LYS A 117 -10.09 -6.81 -12.36
C LYS A 117 -8.85 -7.63 -12.04
N LYS A 118 -8.45 -8.50 -12.94
CA LYS A 118 -7.21 -9.25 -12.79
C LYS A 118 -6.05 -8.29 -13.08
N PHE A 119 -5.51 -7.66 -12.07
CA PHE A 119 -4.35 -6.77 -12.20
C PHE A 119 -3.02 -7.50 -12.10
N GLY A 120 -3.03 -8.73 -11.61
CA GLY A 120 -1.84 -9.53 -11.51
C GLY A 120 -1.05 -9.31 -10.22
N TYR A 121 0.25 -9.13 -10.35
CA TYR A 121 1.22 -9.27 -9.28
C TYR A 121 2.17 -8.07 -9.26
N VAL A 122 2.52 -7.61 -8.07
CA VAL A 122 3.50 -6.54 -7.86
C VAL A 122 4.51 -6.94 -6.81
N GLU A 123 5.69 -6.33 -6.84
CA GLU A 123 6.77 -6.60 -5.91
C GLU A 123 7.35 -5.31 -5.35
N GLY A 124 7.89 -5.41 -4.15
CA GLY A 124 8.58 -4.32 -3.51
C GLY A 124 9.38 -4.79 -2.31
N LYS A 125 9.97 -3.86 -1.59
CA LYS A 125 10.74 -4.14 -0.36
C LYS A 125 10.09 -3.45 0.82
N VAL A 126 10.10 -4.11 1.97
CA VAL A 126 9.65 -3.51 3.22
C VAL A 126 10.62 -2.41 3.63
N LYS A 127 10.08 -1.23 3.91
CA LYS A 127 10.83 -0.07 4.40
C LYS A 127 10.10 0.60 5.55
N TYR A 128 10.87 1.31 6.37
CA TYR A 128 10.33 2.18 7.40
C TYR A 128 10.53 3.63 6.97
N PHE A 129 9.41 4.38 6.94
CA PHE A 129 9.41 5.80 6.58
C PHE A 129 9.14 6.63 7.82
N SER A 130 10.08 7.50 8.19
CA SER A 130 9.91 8.42 9.32
C SER A 130 9.04 9.62 8.92
N TYR A 131 8.37 10.21 9.89
CA TYR A 131 7.55 11.42 9.68
C TYR A 131 8.33 12.59 9.09
N GLU A 132 9.58 12.75 9.51
CA GLU A 132 10.43 13.83 9.00
C GLU A 132 10.75 13.65 7.53
N TRP A 133 10.91 12.40 7.09
CA TRP A 133 11.15 12.09 5.69
C TRP A 133 9.92 12.43 4.84
N ASP A 134 8.72 12.14 5.31
CA ASP A 134 7.47 12.46 4.60
C ASP A 134 7.26 13.97 4.46
N LYS A 135 7.62 14.76 5.45
CA LYS A 135 7.53 16.24 5.40
C LYS A 135 8.43 16.85 4.34
N LYS A 136 9.50 16.17 3.95
CA LYS A 136 10.47 16.64 2.95
C LYS A 136 10.10 16.25 1.52
N ARG A 137 9.05 15.46 1.35
CA ARG A 137 8.59 15.00 0.04
C ARG A 137 7.84 16.08 -0.72
#